data_7f5fe4395df771558c2e618b478826ef
#
_entry.id   7f5fe4395df771558c2e618b478826ef
#
_cell.length_a   1.000
_cell.length_b   1.000
_cell.length_c   1.000
_cell.angle_alpha   90.00
_cell.angle_beta   90.00
_cell.angle_gamma   90.00
#
_symmetry.space_group_name_H-M   'P 1'
#
loop_
_entity.id
_entity.type
_entity.pdbx_description
1 polymer ?
#
loop_
_entity_poly.entity_id
_entity_poly.type
_entity_poly.pdbx_seq_one_letter_code
_entity_poly.pdbx_strand_id
1 'polypeptide(L)'
;AAAAVATGLELSIPLAALGNPVGAFKISAMINGSNHDYLSNQFLGGLTAPQGNLGGDGAGGFNGTVGQINLNSFAGDQYFTVVPEPASLALLGLVCLVRRRA
;
A
#
# COMPACT_ATOMS: atom_id res chain seq x y z
N ALA A 1 15.18 3.34 12.42
CA ALA A 1 13.73 3.15 12.30
C ALA A 1 13.35 1.68 12.42
N ALA A 2 13.99 0.77 11.66
CA ALA A 2 13.68 -0.66 11.71
C ALA A 2 13.81 -1.26 13.12
N ALA A 3 14.76 -0.80 13.91
CA ALA A 3 14.96 -1.26 15.28
C ALA A 3 13.80 -0.89 16.23
N ALA A 4 12.96 0.05 15.84
CA ALA A 4 11.79 0.47 16.63
C ALA A 4 10.54 -0.37 16.32
N VAL A 5 10.55 -1.18 15.25
CA VAL A 5 9.42 -2.05 14.88
C VAL A 5 9.42 -3.28 15.75
N ALA A 6 8.50 -3.35 16.69
CA ALA A 6 8.33 -4.49 17.59
C ALA A 6 7.43 -5.57 17.00
N THR A 7 6.51 -5.18 16.11
CA THR A 7 5.56 -6.08 15.44
C THR A 7 5.33 -5.59 14.02
N GLY A 8 5.26 -6.51 13.07
CA GLY A 8 4.98 -6.17 11.67
C GLY A 8 6.23 -6.12 10.79
N LEU A 9 6.08 -5.49 9.64
CA LEU A 9 7.11 -5.34 8.61
C LEU A 9 7.36 -3.87 8.34
N GLU A 10 8.63 -3.51 8.21
CA GLU A 10 9.04 -2.19 7.75
C GLU A 10 9.82 -2.36 6.45
N LEU A 11 9.44 -1.61 5.43
CA LEU A 11 10.07 -1.64 4.12
C LEU A 11 10.49 -0.23 3.73
N SER A 12 11.67 -0.13 3.15
CA SER A 12 12.15 1.11 2.53
C SER A 12 12.27 0.88 1.02
N ILE A 13 11.41 1.54 0.26
CA ILE A 13 11.35 1.38 -1.19
C ILE A 13 11.69 2.74 -1.81
N PRO A 14 12.80 2.85 -2.57
CA PRO A 14 13.12 4.10 -3.24
C PRO A 14 12.10 4.40 -4.33
N LEU A 15 11.76 5.68 -4.51
CA LEU A 15 10.79 6.10 -5.52
C LEU A 15 11.19 5.69 -6.93
N ALA A 16 12.49 5.60 -7.20
CA ALA A 16 13.00 5.12 -8.49
C ALA A 16 12.55 3.69 -8.80
N ALA A 17 12.42 2.83 -7.78
CA ALA A 17 11.92 1.47 -7.96
C ALA A 17 10.41 1.44 -8.30
N LEU A 18 9.71 2.52 -8.04
CA LEU A 18 8.29 2.69 -8.35
C LEU A 18 8.05 3.50 -9.63
N GLY A 19 9.12 3.78 -10.41
CA GLY A 19 9.03 4.56 -11.64
C GLY A 19 8.97 6.08 -11.42
N ASN A 20 9.44 6.56 -10.27
CA ASN A 20 9.46 7.99 -9.91
C ASN A 20 8.09 8.66 -10.08
N PRO A 21 7.06 8.19 -9.37
CA PRO A 21 5.73 8.79 -9.49
C PRO A 21 5.77 10.26 -9.06
N VAL A 22 5.14 11.12 -9.86
CA VAL A 22 5.09 12.58 -9.61
C VAL A 22 3.78 13.02 -8.98
N GLY A 23 2.76 12.18 -9.06
CA GLY A 23 1.45 12.42 -8.45
C GLY A 23 1.12 11.41 -7.38
N ALA A 24 -0.09 11.47 -6.87
CA ALA A 24 -0.59 10.48 -5.93
C ALA A 24 -0.59 9.08 -6.55
N PHE A 25 -0.20 8.10 -5.77
CA PHE A 25 -0.25 6.69 -6.17
C PHE A 25 -0.80 5.84 -5.03
N LYS A 26 -1.26 4.66 -5.38
CA LYS A 26 -1.85 3.73 -4.42
C LYS A 26 -0.88 2.60 -4.15
N ILE A 27 -0.80 2.20 -2.88
CA ILE A 27 -0.06 1.01 -2.46
C ILE A 27 -1.03 0.05 -1.80
N SER A 28 -0.86 -1.23 -2.10
CA SER A 28 -1.55 -2.32 -1.43
C SER A 28 -0.54 -3.37 -1.02
N ALA A 29 -0.86 -4.06 0.04
CA ALA A 29 -0.11 -5.23 0.48
C ALA A 29 -1.09 -6.25 1.02
N MET A 30 -0.79 -7.51 0.82
CA MET A 30 -1.64 -8.61 1.24
C MET A 30 -0.80 -9.82 1.63
N ILE A 31 -1.36 -10.68 2.45
CA ILE A 31 -0.74 -11.94 2.80
C ILE A 31 -1.44 -13.05 2.03
N ASN A 32 -0.67 -13.83 1.28
CA ASN A 32 -1.18 -14.93 0.48
C ASN A 32 -0.50 -16.26 0.83
N GLY A 33 -1.03 -17.35 0.29
CA GLY A 33 -0.42 -18.67 0.39
C GLY A 33 0.87 -18.79 -0.43
N SER A 34 1.67 -19.80 -0.13
CA SER A 34 2.99 -20.00 -0.76
C SER A 34 2.94 -20.19 -2.27
N ASN A 35 1.84 -20.70 -2.81
CA ASN A 35 1.63 -20.91 -4.24
C ASN A 35 0.86 -19.75 -4.91
N HIS A 36 0.60 -18.66 -4.18
CA HIS A 36 -0.21 -17.53 -4.65
C HIS A 36 -1.61 -17.94 -5.12
N ASP A 37 -2.18 -18.94 -4.47
CA ASP A 37 -3.48 -19.55 -4.78
C ASP A 37 -4.53 -19.30 -3.69
N TYR A 38 -4.13 -18.60 -2.62
CA TYR A 38 -4.99 -18.37 -1.46
C TYR A 38 -4.68 -17.01 -0.84
N LEU A 39 -5.69 -16.15 -0.74
CA LEU A 39 -5.58 -14.86 -0.04
C LEU A 39 -6.13 -14.95 1.38
N SER A 40 -5.42 -14.36 2.30
CA SER A 40 -5.92 -14.13 3.65
C SER A 40 -6.90 -12.96 3.68
N ASN A 41 -7.37 -12.63 4.87
CA ASN A 41 -8.14 -11.39 5.09
C ASN A 41 -7.24 -10.22 5.54
N GLN A 42 -5.93 -10.37 5.44
CA GLN A 42 -4.95 -9.35 5.82
C GLN A 42 -4.58 -8.51 4.62
N PHE A 43 -5.12 -7.32 4.56
CA PHE A 43 -4.87 -6.34 3.51
C PHE A 43 -4.48 -5.01 4.11
N LEU A 44 -3.56 -4.33 3.46
CA LEU A 44 -3.27 -2.94 3.75
C LEU A 44 -4.50 -2.09 3.36
N GLY A 45 -5.00 -1.27 4.28
CA GLY A 45 -6.29 -0.60 4.14
C GLY A 45 -7.44 -1.38 4.78
N GLY A 46 -7.26 -2.67 4.95
CA GLY A 46 -8.21 -3.54 5.63
C GLY A 46 -9.39 -4.00 4.78
N LEU A 47 -10.10 -4.97 5.31
CA LEU A 47 -11.41 -5.42 4.85
C LEU A 47 -12.43 -5.12 5.94
N THR A 48 -13.66 -4.85 5.53
CA THR A 48 -14.74 -4.59 6.49
C THR A 48 -15.02 -5.83 7.33
N ALA A 49 -14.95 -5.69 8.65
CA ALA A 49 -15.22 -6.79 9.57
C ALA A 49 -16.75 -7.05 9.69
N PRO A 50 -17.18 -8.30 9.91
CA PRO A 50 -16.36 -9.52 9.94
C PRO A 50 -16.04 -10.04 8.53
N GLN A 51 -14.77 -10.34 8.28
CA GLN A 51 -14.34 -10.89 7.01
C GLN A 51 -13.36 -12.03 7.27
N GLY A 52 -13.70 -13.22 6.80
CA GLY A 52 -12.80 -14.35 6.77
C GLY A 52 -11.75 -14.24 5.66
N ASN A 53 -10.85 -15.22 5.58
CA ASN A 53 -9.91 -15.30 4.46
C ASN A 53 -10.66 -15.38 3.13
N LEU A 54 -10.11 -14.74 2.11
CA LEU A 54 -10.73 -14.71 0.79
C LEU A 54 -10.54 -16.03 0.02
N GLY A 55 -9.50 -16.78 0.35
CA GLY A 55 -9.20 -18.01 -0.38
C GLY A 55 -8.71 -17.73 -1.79
N GLY A 56 -8.94 -18.69 -2.69
CA GLY A 56 -8.67 -18.53 -4.13
C GLY A 56 -9.91 -18.15 -4.92
N ASP A 57 -11.09 -18.22 -4.31
CA ASP A 57 -12.39 -17.98 -4.94
C ASP A 57 -13.08 -16.70 -4.45
N GLY A 58 -12.50 -16.02 -3.48
CA GLY A 58 -13.12 -14.86 -2.82
C GLY A 58 -14.07 -15.21 -1.68
N ALA A 59 -14.31 -16.49 -1.44
CA ALA A 59 -15.23 -17.01 -0.42
C ALA A 59 -14.56 -17.93 0.61
N GLY A 60 -13.23 -18.01 0.58
CA GLY A 60 -12.45 -18.81 1.51
C GLY A 60 -12.11 -20.22 1.00
N GLY A 61 -12.49 -20.59 -0.21
CA GLY A 61 -12.17 -21.87 -0.82
C GLY A 61 -10.82 -21.89 -1.54
N PHE A 62 -10.30 -23.09 -1.82
CA PHE A 62 -9.06 -23.29 -2.59
C PHE A 62 -9.28 -23.40 -4.10
N ASN A 63 -10.52 -23.34 -4.55
CA ASN A 63 -10.91 -23.46 -5.94
C ASN A 63 -10.72 -22.13 -6.67
N GLY A 64 -9.66 -22.00 -7.37
CA GLY A 64 -9.38 -20.80 -8.17
C GLY A 64 -7.95 -20.33 -8.03
N THR A 65 -7.71 -19.13 -8.51
CA THR A 65 -6.42 -18.44 -8.37
C THR A 65 -6.67 -17.05 -7.84
N VAL A 66 -5.70 -16.51 -7.10
CA VAL A 66 -5.85 -15.16 -6.52
C VAL A 66 -6.12 -14.09 -7.56
N GLY A 67 -5.70 -14.29 -8.80
CA GLY A 67 -5.95 -13.37 -9.90
C GLY A 67 -7.41 -13.30 -10.34
N GLN A 68 -8.27 -14.22 -9.89
CA GLN A 68 -9.70 -14.21 -10.16
C GLN A 68 -10.51 -13.45 -9.12
N ILE A 69 -9.88 -13.11 -7.99
CA ILE A 69 -10.55 -12.39 -6.92
C ILE A 69 -10.71 -10.93 -7.32
N ASN A 70 -11.95 -10.46 -7.35
CA ASN A 70 -12.25 -9.06 -7.62
C ASN A 70 -12.36 -8.29 -6.30
N LEU A 71 -11.32 -7.53 -5.96
CA LEU A 71 -11.30 -6.73 -4.75
C LEU A 71 -12.36 -5.62 -4.74
N ASN A 72 -12.86 -5.20 -5.90
CA ASN A 72 -13.94 -4.22 -5.98
C ASN A 72 -15.29 -4.77 -5.45
N SER A 73 -15.39 -6.08 -5.26
CA SER A 73 -16.57 -6.70 -4.65
C SER A 73 -16.61 -6.55 -3.13
N PHE A 74 -15.52 -6.08 -2.52
CA PHE A 74 -15.42 -5.90 -1.08
C PHE A 74 -15.55 -4.42 -0.72
N ALA A 75 -16.27 -4.13 0.36
CA ALA A 75 -16.44 -2.76 0.82
C ALA A 75 -15.12 -2.19 1.36
N GLY A 76 -14.96 -0.89 1.23
CA GLY A 76 -13.78 -0.16 1.66
C GLY A 76 -12.66 -0.19 0.63
N ASP A 77 -11.54 0.39 1.01
CA ASP A 77 -10.35 0.48 0.18
C ASP A 77 -9.28 -0.49 0.70
N GLN A 78 -8.83 -1.41 -0.17
CA GLN A 78 -7.75 -2.34 0.14
C GLN A 78 -6.40 -1.78 -0.31
N TYR A 79 -6.23 -0.47 -0.15
CA TYR A 79 -5.01 0.26 -0.49
C TYR A 79 -4.89 1.52 0.37
N PHE A 80 -3.71 2.09 0.42
CA PHE A 80 -3.49 3.46 0.87
C PHE A 80 -3.06 4.33 -0.30
N THR A 81 -3.54 5.58 -0.31
CA THR A 81 -3.06 6.59 -1.24
C THR A 81 -1.86 7.30 -0.62
N VAL A 82 -0.77 7.30 -1.35
CA VAL A 82 0.45 8.03 -0.99
C VAL A 82 0.53 9.27 -1.86
N VAL A 83 0.71 10.41 -1.21
CA VAL A 83 0.94 11.67 -1.89
C VAL A 83 2.41 12.03 -1.67
N PRO A 84 3.26 11.96 -2.72
CA PRO A 84 4.64 12.39 -2.60
C PRO A 84 4.70 13.85 -2.20
N GLU A 85 5.75 14.22 -1.47
CA GLU A 85 5.96 15.61 -1.06
C GLU A 85 6.00 16.52 -2.30
N PRO A 86 5.13 17.55 -2.38
CA PRO A 86 5.09 18.38 -3.58
C PRO A 86 6.43 19.12 -3.77
N ALA A 87 6.90 19.19 -5.02
CA ALA A 87 8.08 19.99 -5.36
C ALA A 87 7.92 21.47 -4.96
N SER A 88 6.68 21.95 -4.84
CA SER A 88 6.35 23.28 -4.32
C SER A 88 6.84 23.53 -2.90
N LEU A 89 6.88 22.51 -2.03
CA LEU A 89 7.43 22.64 -0.67
C LEU A 89 8.94 22.85 -0.69
N ALA A 90 9.66 22.17 -1.57
CA ALA A 90 11.10 22.38 -1.76
C ALA A 90 11.38 23.78 -2.31
N LEU A 91 10.54 24.27 -3.24
CA LEU A 91 10.63 25.62 -3.78
C LEU A 91 10.33 26.68 -2.71
N LEU A 92 9.35 26.48 -1.86
CA LEU A 92 9.03 27.36 -0.74
C LEU A 92 10.18 27.44 0.26
N GLY A 93 10.82 26.32 0.59
CA GLY A 93 12.01 26.27 1.43
C GLY A 93 13.17 27.06 0.83
N LEU A 94 13.39 26.93 -0.48
CA LEU A 94 14.43 27.65 -1.20
C LEU A 94 14.17 29.16 -1.21
N VAL A 95 12.94 29.60 -1.45
CA VAL A 95 12.55 31.01 -1.44
C VAL A 95 12.73 31.60 -0.03
N CYS A 96 12.37 30.89 1.03
CA CYS A 96 12.60 31.30 2.41
C CYS A 96 14.09 31.46 2.72
N LEU A 97 14.95 30.59 2.20
CA LEU A 97 16.39 30.64 2.38
C LEU A 97 17.00 31.84 1.66
N VAL A 98 16.56 32.13 0.44
CA VAL A 98 17.01 33.31 -0.33
C VAL A 98 16.56 34.61 0.36
N ARG A 99 15.36 34.69 0.90
CA ARG A 99 14.89 35.84 1.68
C ARG A 99 15.65 36.07 2.97
N ARG A 100 16.15 35.05 3.62
CA ARG A 100 16.98 35.17 4.83
C ARG A 100 18.37 35.75 4.56
N ARG A 101 18.88 35.62 3.35
CA ARG A 101 20.20 36.13 2.94
C ARG A 101 20.17 37.57 2.40
N ALA A 102 18.99 38.05 2.04
CA ALA A 102 18.77 39.43 1.60
C ALA A 102 18.42 40.32 2.77
#